data_222b1fc0aef74fcf1989895b4565c8a5
#
_entry.id   222b1fc0aef74fcf1989895b4565c8a5
#
_cell.length_a   1.000
_cell.length_b   1.000
_cell.length_c   1.000
_cell.angle_alpha   90.00
_cell.angle_beta   90.00
_cell.angle_gamma   90.00
#
_symmetry.space_group_name_H-M   'P 1'
#
loop_
_entity.id
_entity.type
_entity.pdbx_description
1 polymer ?
#
loop_
_entity_poly.entity_id
_entity_poly.type
_entity_poly.pdbx_seq_one_letter_code
_entity_poly.pdbx_strand_id
1 'polypeptide(L)'
;GKIFTLTRDKNNSGKIDYDDLEWEYLDGTGDFQSDEVRKLRDEADIIITNPPFSLFRDFVAWILDANKKFLIIGQIGMATYKEIFPKIKNNRMWIGVTCNNEDMVFEVPDGANVNPKDREKAARMGYVGNYTRQGNACWFTNLDHGRRHAPLSLMSMADNLRYSKHKDL
;
A
#
# COMPACT_ATOMS: atom_id res chain seq x y z
N GLY A 1 3.59 5.54 -22.30
CA GLY A 1 3.90 4.55 -21.25
C GLY A 1 4.33 3.22 -21.84
N LYS A 2 4.68 2.28 -21.00
CA LYS A 2 4.99 0.90 -21.38
C LYS A 2 4.14 -0.05 -20.55
N ILE A 3 3.65 -1.11 -21.19
CA ILE A 3 3.08 -2.28 -20.51
C ILE A 3 4.18 -3.33 -20.42
N PHE A 4 4.36 -3.88 -19.24
CA PHE A 4 5.25 -5.02 -19.01
C PHE A 4 4.42 -6.25 -18.68
N THR A 5 4.70 -7.35 -19.36
CA THR A 5 3.99 -8.62 -19.16
C THR A 5 4.98 -9.69 -18.72
N LEU A 6 4.63 -10.42 -17.68
CA LEU A 6 5.43 -11.51 -17.13
C LEU A 6 4.52 -12.73 -16.94
N THR A 7 4.55 -13.66 -17.87
CA THR A 7 3.61 -14.80 -17.91
C THR A 7 4.26 -16.16 -17.87
N ARG A 8 5.50 -16.29 -18.33
CA ARG A 8 6.16 -17.59 -18.52
C ARG A 8 7.68 -17.45 -18.46
N ASP A 9 8.34 -18.54 -18.11
CA ASP A 9 9.77 -18.74 -18.27
C ASP A 9 10.10 -18.85 -19.76
N LYS A 10 10.72 -17.83 -20.34
CA LYS A 10 11.09 -17.76 -21.76
C LYS A 10 12.49 -18.29 -22.02
N ASN A 11 13.37 -18.10 -21.06
CA ASN A 11 14.77 -18.48 -21.16
C ASN A 11 15.04 -19.91 -20.70
N ASN A 12 13.98 -20.63 -20.25
CA ASN A 12 14.05 -21.99 -19.69
C ASN A 12 15.02 -22.12 -18.49
N SER A 13 15.09 -21.07 -17.68
CA SER A 13 15.90 -21.05 -16.45
C SER A 13 15.31 -21.93 -15.33
N GLY A 14 14.04 -22.32 -15.46
CA GLY A 14 13.26 -23.01 -14.43
C GLY A 14 12.60 -22.06 -13.43
N LYS A 15 12.66 -20.76 -13.67
CA LYS A 15 12.03 -19.71 -12.86
C LYS A 15 11.44 -18.65 -13.77
N ILE A 16 10.38 -18.02 -13.33
CA ILE A 16 9.84 -16.82 -13.97
C ILE A 16 10.44 -15.62 -13.22
N ASP A 17 11.25 -14.83 -13.91
CA ASP A 17 11.93 -13.71 -13.32
C ASP A 17 12.02 -12.49 -14.27
N TYR A 18 12.81 -11.52 -13.90
CA TYR A 18 12.94 -10.26 -14.62
C TYR A 18 13.40 -10.45 -16.09
N ASP A 19 14.20 -11.47 -16.38
CA ASP A 19 14.72 -11.73 -17.72
C ASP A 19 13.64 -12.24 -18.69
N ASP A 20 12.48 -12.64 -18.17
CA ASP A 20 11.32 -13.11 -18.93
C ASP A 20 10.32 -12.00 -19.25
N LEU A 21 10.59 -10.75 -18.84
CA LEU A 21 9.71 -9.61 -19.06
C LEU A 21 9.54 -9.30 -20.54
N GLU A 22 8.30 -9.27 -20.98
CA GLU A 22 7.89 -8.69 -22.27
C GLU A 22 7.42 -7.27 -22.05
N TRP A 23 7.56 -6.41 -23.04
CA TRP A 23 7.03 -5.07 -22.96
C TRP A 23 6.60 -4.57 -24.34
N GLU A 24 5.60 -3.71 -24.31
CA GLU A 24 5.09 -2.97 -25.45
C GLU A 24 4.78 -1.51 -25.06
N TYR A 25 4.67 -0.65 -26.05
CA TYR A 25 4.24 0.72 -25.78
C TYR A 25 2.72 0.80 -25.63
N LEU A 26 2.28 1.62 -24.68
CA LEU A 26 0.91 2.09 -24.65
C LEU A 26 0.67 3.06 -25.81
N ASP A 27 -0.48 2.99 -26.44
CA ASP A 27 -0.88 3.95 -27.49
C ASP A 27 -1.15 5.34 -26.88
N GLY A 28 -1.57 5.39 -25.62
CA GLY A 28 -1.91 6.59 -24.89
C GLY A 28 -0.84 7.08 -23.92
N THR A 29 -1.23 8.05 -23.11
CA THR A 29 -0.38 8.68 -22.09
C THR A 29 -0.12 7.80 -20.87
N GLY A 30 -0.91 6.75 -20.68
CA GLY A 30 -0.92 5.93 -19.46
C GLY A 30 -1.73 6.54 -18.32
N ASP A 31 -2.57 7.53 -18.60
CA ASP A 31 -3.54 8.03 -17.63
C ASP A 31 -4.50 6.90 -17.23
N PHE A 32 -4.70 6.71 -15.92
CA PHE A 32 -5.57 5.63 -15.41
C PHE A 32 -7.03 5.77 -15.86
N GLN A 33 -7.46 6.96 -16.26
CA GLN A 33 -8.81 7.23 -16.79
C GLN A 33 -8.95 6.97 -18.29
N SER A 34 -7.84 6.70 -18.99
CA SER A 34 -7.90 6.39 -20.43
C SER A 34 -8.60 5.05 -20.69
N ASP A 35 -9.19 4.90 -21.87
CA ASP A 35 -9.89 3.67 -22.24
C ASP A 35 -8.93 2.46 -22.28
N GLU A 36 -7.68 2.67 -22.65
CA GLU A 36 -6.64 1.65 -22.67
C GLU A 36 -6.36 1.12 -21.25
N VAL A 37 -6.12 2.02 -20.27
CA VAL A 37 -5.85 1.62 -18.89
C VAL A 37 -7.12 1.10 -18.20
N ARG A 38 -8.32 1.54 -18.60
CA ARG A 38 -9.57 0.94 -18.15
C ARG A 38 -9.71 -0.52 -18.57
N LYS A 39 -9.33 -0.86 -19.80
CA LYS A 39 -9.33 -2.25 -20.24
C LYS A 39 -8.41 -3.11 -19.38
N LEU A 40 -7.18 -2.65 -19.12
CA LEU A 40 -6.24 -3.34 -18.22
C LEU A 40 -6.82 -3.50 -16.81
N ARG A 41 -7.46 -2.47 -16.27
CA ARG A 41 -8.16 -2.57 -14.98
C ARG A 41 -9.24 -3.64 -15.03
N ASP A 42 -10.05 -3.67 -16.10
CA ASP A 42 -11.20 -4.55 -16.20
C ASP A 42 -10.77 -6.02 -16.42
N GLU A 43 -9.60 -6.27 -17.00
CA GLU A 43 -8.97 -7.58 -17.10
C GLU A 43 -8.33 -8.04 -15.81
N ALA A 44 -7.79 -7.12 -15.00
CA ALA A 44 -7.07 -7.47 -13.78
C ALA A 44 -7.97 -8.10 -12.71
N ASP A 45 -7.50 -9.10 -12.00
CA ASP A 45 -8.11 -9.64 -10.79
C ASP A 45 -7.78 -8.77 -9.58
N ILE A 46 -6.53 -8.33 -9.49
CA ILE A 46 -6.00 -7.53 -8.39
C ILE A 46 -5.15 -6.38 -8.96
N ILE A 47 -5.34 -5.19 -8.44
CA ILE A 47 -4.56 -4.01 -8.79
C ILE A 47 -3.60 -3.67 -7.65
N ILE A 48 -2.30 -3.74 -7.92
CA ILE A 48 -1.25 -3.42 -6.96
C ILE A 48 -0.44 -2.24 -7.50
N THR A 49 -0.45 -1.11 -6.79
CA THR A 49 0.23 0.09 -7.29
C THR A 49 0.50 1.14 -6.22
N ASN A 50 1.35 2.09 -6.57
CA ASN A 50 1.57 3.33 -5.84
C ASN A 50 0.99 4.50 -6.67
N PRO A 51 -0.29 4.84 -6.49
CA PRO A 51 -0.92 5.91 -7.27
C PRO A 51 -0.36 7.29 -6.86
N PRO A 52 -0.41 8.29 -7.75
CA PRO A 52 -0.12 9.66 -7.38
C PRO A 52 -1.02 10.11 -6.22
N PHE A 53 -0.43 10.60 -5.12
CA PHE A 53 -1.19 10.95 -3.91
C PHE A 53 -2.22 12.07 -4.13
N SER A 54 -1.95 12.96 -5.08
CA SER A 54 -2.91 14.00 -5.49
C SER A 54 -4.19 13.45 -6.12
N LEU A 55 -4.13 12.27 -6.74
CA LEU A 55 -5.23 11.60 -7.43
C LEU A 55 -5.80 10.42 -6.62
N PHE A 56 -5.35 10.24 -5.38
CA PHE A 56 -5.70 9.06 -4.56
C PHE A 56 -7.21 8.84 -4.45
N ARG A 57 -7.99 9.91 -4.24
CA ARG A 57 -9.45 9.83 -4.10
C ARG A 57 -10.13 9.31 -5.36
N ASP A 58 -9.74 9.88 -6.50
CA ASP A 58 -10.30 9.52 -7.79
C ASP A 58 -9.88 8.11 -8.19
N PHE A 59 -8.64 7.75 -7.90
CA PHE A 59 -8.11 6.42 -8.16
C PHE A 59 -8.82 5.34 -7.33
N VAL A 60 -9.07 5.58 -6.03
CA VAL A 60 -9.85 4.66 -5.19
C VAL A 60 -11.28 4.51 -5.69
N ALA A 61 -11.94 5.61 -6.09
CA ALA A 61 -13.27 5.55 -6.67
C ALA A 61 -13.27 4.71 -7.95
N TRP A 62 -12.34 4.99 -8.85
CA TRP A 62 -12.18 4.29 -10.12
C TRP A 62 -11.98 2.77 -9.97
N ILE A 63 -11.23 2.30 -8.95
CA ILE A 63 -11.06 0.87 -8.67
C ILE A 63 -12.33 0.26 -8.08
N LEU A 64 -12.93 0.93 -7.09
CA LEU A 64 -14.10 0.42 -6.39
C LEU A 64 -15.36 0.37 -7.26
N ASP A 65 -15.51 1.32 -8.18
CA ASP A 65 -16.62 1.35 -9.14
C ASP A 65 -16.54 0.17 -10.13
N ALA A 66 -15.33 -0.29 -10.43
CA ALA A 66 -15.11 -1.51 -11.20
C ALA A 66 -15.15 -2.81 -10.36
N ASN A 67 -15.44 -2.70 -9.06
CA ASN A 67 -15.48 -3.82 -8.12
C ASN A 67 -14.19 -4.68 -8.12
N LYS A 68 -13.04 -4.05 -8.30
CA LYS A 68 -11.75 -4.74 -8.35
C LYS A 68 -11.13 -4.89 -6.97
N LYS A 69 -10.35 -5.96 -6.79
CA LYS A 69 -9.47 -6.11 -5.63
C LYS A 69 -8.25 -5.23 -5.80
N PHE A 70 -7.74 -4.72 -4.68
CA PHE A 70 -6.57 -3.84 -4.76
C PHE A 70 -5.70 -3.86 -3.51
N LEU A 71 -4.45 -3.46 -3.71
CA LEU A 71 -3.46 -3.15 -2.69
C LEU A 71 -2.69 -1.91 -3.15
N ILE A 72 -2.94 -0.76 -2.52
CA ILE A 72 -2.34 0.52 -2.93
C ILE A 72 -1.67 1.23 -1.77
N ILE A 73 -0.60 1.96 -2.07
CA ILE A 73 0.09 2.80 -1.10
C ILE A 73 -0.59 4.17 -1.02
N GLY A 74 -0.75 4.67 0.19
CA GLY A 74 -1.21 6.02 0.46
C GLY A 74 -0.68 6.54 1.80
N GLN A 75 -0.91 7.80 2.11
CA GLN A 75 -0.62 8.35 3.42
C GLN A 75 -1.76 8.02 4.38
N ILE A 76 -1.43 7.67 5.63
CA ILE A 76 -2.43 7.30 6.64
C ILE A 76 -3.51 8.37 6.82
N GLY A 77 -3.14 9.65 6.70
CA GLY A 77 -4.09 10.78 6.77
C GLY A 77 -5.18 10.74 5.68
N MET A 78 -4.96 10.04 4.57
CA MET A 78 -5.98 9.91 3.52
C MET A 78 -7.21 9.11 3.97
N ALA A 79 -7.07 8.28 5.02
CA ALA A 79 -8.20 7.58 5.62
C ALA A 79 -9.28 8.53 6.14
N THR A 80 -8.92 9.78 6.47
CA THR A 80 -9.85 10.79 6.99
C THR A 80 -10.53 11.63 5.91
N TYR A 81 -10.17 11.45 4.64
CA TYR A 81 -10.81 12.19 3.55
C TYR A 81 -12.30 11.85 3.47
N LYS A 82 -13.11 12.87 3.19
CA LYS A 82 -14.59 12.73 3.13
C LYS A 82 -15.07 11.70 2.10
N GLU A 83 -14.27 11.46 1.05
CA GLU A 83 -14.55 10.47 0.01
C GLU A 83 -14.05 9.05 0.40
N ILE A 84 -13.07 8.95 1.29
CA ILE A 84 -12.42 7.68 1.68
C ILE A 84 -13.05 7.11 2.96
N PHE A 85 -13.23 7.95 3.98
CA PHE A 85 -13.73 7.49 5.28
C PHE A 85 -15.06 6.72 5.21
N PRO A 86 -16.08 7.14 4.42
CA PRO A 86 -17.30 6.36 4.26
C PRO A 86 -17.07 4.95 3.68
N LYS A 87 -16.07 4.78 2.81
CA LYS A 87 -15.73 3.48 2.23
C LYS A 87 -15.14 2.55 3.29
N ILE A 88 -14.30 3.09 4.19
CA ILE A 88 -13.74 2.36 5.33
C ILE A 88 -14.87 2.01 6.32
N LYS A 89 -15.70 2.97 6.70
CA LYS A 89 -16.83 2.77 7.61
C LYS A 89 -17.80 1.68 7.12
N ASN A 90 -18.03 1.62 5.82
CA ASN A 90 -18.93 0.65 5.19
C ASN A 90 -18.25 -0.66 4.79
N ASN A 91 -17.06 -0.94 5.31
CA ASN A 91 -16.29 -2.16 5.02
C ASN A 91 -16.06 -2.44 3.53
N ARG A 92 -15.90 -1.41 2.73
CA ARG A 92 -15.55 -1.54 1.30
C ARG A 92 -14.04 -1.50 1.07
N MET A 93 -13.29 -0.97 2.02
CA MET A 93 -11.83 -0.95 2.05
C MET A 93 -11.35 -0.76 3.49
N TRP A 94 -10.09 -1.03 3.73
CA TRP A 94 -9.43 -0.87 5.03
C TRP A 94 -7.92 -0.64 4.87
N ILE A 95 -7.25 -0.39 5.98
CA ILE A 95 -5.80 -0.26 6.03
C ILE A 95 -5.19 -1.66 6.07
N GLY A 96 -4.10 -1.87 5.34
CA GLY A 96 -3.39 -3.13 5.26
C GLY A 96 -2.68 -3.53 6.56
N VAL A 97 -1.90 -4.59 6.49
CA VAL A 97 -1.24 -5.18 7.66
C VAL A 97 -0.26 -4.20 8.32
N THR A 98 0.51 -3.46 7.53
CA THR A 98 1.41 -2.41 8.03
C THR A 98 0.66 -1.10 8.18
N CYS A 99 0.40 -0.69 9.40
CA CYS A 99 -0.24 0.58 9.73
C CYS A 99 0.11 1.01 11.16
N ASN A 100 -0.23 2.24 11.53
CA ASN A 100 -0.15 2.76 12.89
C ASN A 100 1.23 2.64 13.55
N ASN A 101 2.08 3.63 13.30
CA ASN A 101 3.42 3.76 13.87
C ASN A 101 4.45 2.74 13.38
N GLU A 102 4.11 1.87 12.47
CA GLU A 102 5.07 1.05 11.77
C GLU A 102 5.49 1.79 10.51
N ASP A 103 6.71 2.26 10.48
CA ASP A 103 7.28 2.85 9.26
C ASP A 103 7.51 1.75 8.21
N MET A 104 7.17 2.05 6.97
CA MET A 104 7.53 1.17 5.86
C MET A 104 9.01 1.35 5.56
N VAL A 105 9.78 0.27 5.67
CA VAL A 105 11.22 0.25 5.38
C VAL A 105 11.46 -0.47 4.06
N PHE A 106 12.30 0.14 3.22
CA PHE A 106 12.63 -0.37 1.90
C PHE A 106 14.14 -0.48 1.75
N GLU A 107 14.60 -1.58 1.17
CA GLU A 107 15.94 -1.66 0.63
C GLU A 107 16.04 -0.81 -0.63
N VAL A 108 17.14 -0.12 -0.78
CA VAL A 108 17.39 0.73 -1.97
C VAL A 108 18.70 0.34 -2.61
N PRO A 109 18.83 0.52 -3.94
CA PRO A 109 20.07 0.21 -4.65
C PRO A 109 21.28 0.94 -4.06
N ASP A 110 22.47 0.36 -4.26
CA ASP A 110 23.72 0.98 -3.90
C ASP A 110 23.88 2.34 -4.61
N GLY A 111 24.31 3.35 -3.87
CA GLY A 111 24.44 4.70 -4.38
C GLY A 111 23.15 5.52 -4.44
N ALA A 112 22.02 4.98 -4.04
CA ALA A 112 20.78 5.74 -3.94
C ALA A 112 20.92 6.88 -2.91
N ASN A 113 20.40 8.05 -3.28
CA ASN A 113 20.39 9.20 -2.39
C ASN A 113 19.29 9.05 -1.33
N VAL A 114 19.66 8.53 -0.17
CA VAL A 114 18.75 8.34 0.97
C VAL A 114 18.97 9.43 2.00
N ASN A 115 17.88 10.00 2.51
CA ASN A 115 17.96 10.97 3.59
C ASN A 115 18.64 10.33 4.83
N PRO A 116 19.72 10.94 5.37
CA PRO A 116 20.45 10.38 6.53
C PRO A 116 19.55 10.07 7.73
N LYS A 117 18.55 10.93 8.01
CA LYS A 117 17.60 10.72 9.10
C LYS A 117 16.72 9.49 8.91
N ASP A 118 16.34 9.16 7.67
CA ASP A 118 15.53 7.99 7.37
C ASP A 118 16.37 6.71 7.45
N ARG A 119 17.63 6.77 7.03
CA ARG A 119 18.60 5.70 7.21
C ARG A 119 18.86 5.40 8.69
N GLU A 120 19.09 6.45 9.50
CA GLU A 120 19.28 6.32 10.95
C GLU A 120 18.06 5.68 11.63
N LYS A 121 16.85 6.09 11.25
CA LYS A 121 15.62 5.51 11.81
C LYS A 121 15.43 4.05 11.37
N ALA A 122 15.70 3.72 10.12
CA ALA A 122 15.68 2.33 9.65
C ALA A 122 16.68 1.47 10.44
N ALA A 123 17.90 1.98 10.70
CA ALA A 123 18.90 1.30 11.50
C ALA A 123 18.44 1.04 12.94
N ARG A 124 17.74 1.99 13.57
CA ARG A 124 17.14 1.80 14.92
C ARG A 124 16.07 0.71 14.95
N MET A 125 15.44 0.42 13.81
CA MET A 125 14.46 -0.65 13.62
C MET A 125 15.11 -1.99 13.27
N GLY A 126 16.45 -2.07 13.21
CA GLY A 126 17.21 -3.28 12.89
C GLY A 126 17.61 -3.43 11.42
N TYR A 127 17.27 -2.45 10.56
CA TYR A 127 17.62 -2.45 9.14
C TYR A 127 18.92 -1.67 8.92
N VAL A 128 20.04 -2.40 8.89
CA VAL A 128 21.38 -1.82 8.71
C VAL A 128 21.84 -1.96 7.27
N GLY A 129 22.27 -0.86 6.63
CA GLY A 129 22.74 -0.85 5.24
C GLY A 129 21.97 0.13 4.37
N ASN A 130 21.69 -0.27 3.12
CA ASN A 130 21.02 0.58 2.14
C ASN A 130 19.49 0.54 2.29
N TYR A 131 19.00 1.05 3.39
CA TYR A 131 17.58 1.12 3.68
C TYR A 131 17.11 2.56 3.81
N THR A 132 15.89 2.82 3.32
CA THR A 132 15.14 4.04 3.59
C THR A 132 13.84 3.70 4.30
N ARG A 133 13.26 4.68 4.96
CA ARG A 133 11.92 4.53 5.53
C ARG A 133 10.97 5.56 4.96
N GLN A 134 9.72 5.19 4.86
CA GLN A 134 8.64 6.10 4.53
C GLN A 134 7.66 6.15 5.70
N GLY A 135 7.77 7.23 6.48
CA GLY A 135 6.83 7.49 7.57
C GLY A 135 5.48 7.95 7.03
N ASN A 136 4.41 7.67 7.77
CA ASN A 136 3.03 8.00 7.44
C ASN A 136 2.47 7.32 6.17
N ALA A 137 3.25 6.49 5.48
CA ALA A 137 2.74 5.65 4.40
C ALA A 137 2.13 4.37 4.98
N CYS A 138 1.06 3.92 4.36
CA CYS A 138 0.44 2.63 4.67
C CYS A 138 -0.19 2.04 3.42
N TRP A 139 -0.48 0.75 3.49
CA TRP A 139 -1.27 0.09 2.47
C TRP A 139 -2.75 0.30 2.71
N PHE A 140 -3.50 0.59 1.65
CA PHE A 140 -4.95 0.54 1.59
C PHE A 140 -5.38 -0.63 0.72
N THR A 141 -6.40 -1.37 1.12
CA THR A 141 -6.81 -2.59 0.44
C THR A 141 -8.29 -2.93 0.68
N ASN A 142 -8.84 -3.79 -0.16
CA ASN A 142 -10.07 -4.53 0.10
C ASN A 142 -9.83 -6.05 0.11
N LEU A 143 -8.55 -6.47 0.14
CA LEU A 143 -8.16 -7.86 0.38
C LEU A 143 -8.20 -8.15 1.88
N ASP A 144 -8.85 -9.23 2.28
CA ASP A 144 -8.92 -9.61 3.68
C ASP A 144 -7.57 -10.03 4.25
N HIS A 145 -7.33 -9.77 5.54
CA HIS A 145 -6.11 -10.14 6.25
C HIS A 145 -6.36 -10.33 7.75
N GLY A 146 -5.57 -11.19 8.39
CA GLY A 146 -5.77 -11.61 9.79
C GLY A 146 -5.75 -10.47 10.81
N ARG A 147 -4.93 -9.43 10.60
CA ARG A 147 -4.84 -8.28 11.52
C ARG A 147 -6.17 -7.51 11.63
N ARG A 148 -6.97 -7.50 10.56
CA ARG A 148 -8.30 -6.87 10.56
C ARG A 148 -9.28 -7.55 11.53
N HIS A 149 -9.09 -8.83 11.77
CA HIS A 149 -9.92 -9.65 12.64
C HIS A 149 -9.32 -9.88 14.03
N ALA A 150 -8.13 -9.32 14.29
CA ALA A 150 -7.52 -9.42 15.60
C ALA A 150 -8.42 -8.74 16.65
N PRO A 151 -8.73 -9.40 17.77
CA PRO A 151 -9.49 -8.80 18.82
C PRO A 151 -8.76 -7.58 19.39
N LEU A 152 -9.51 -6.52 19.69
CA LEU A 152 -8.96 -5.35 20.34
C LEU A 152 -8.51 -5.72 21.76
N SER A 153 -7.22 -5.56 22.05
CA SER A 153 -6.71 -5.72 23.41
C SER A 153 -7.20 -4.56 24.28
N LEU A 154 -8.16 -4.85 25.12
CA LEU A 154 -8.70 -3.90 26.08
C LEU A 154 -7.96 -4.04 27.42
N MET A 155 -7.72 -2.92 28.09
CA MET A 155 -7.25 -2.96 29.48
C MET A 155 -8.33 -3.54 30.37
N SER A 156 -7.93 -4.36 31.37
CA SER A 156 -8.84 -4.74 32.42
C SER A 156 -9.26 -3.53 33.26
N MET A 157 -10.38 -3.65 34.01
CA MET A 157 -10.78 -2.58 34.94
C MET A 157 -9.69 -2.33 35.98
N ALA A 158 -9.02 -3.36 36.47
CA ALA A 158 -7.92 -3.23 37.43
C ALA A 158 -6.73 -2.47 36.83
N ASP A 159 -6.38 -2.73 35.57
CA ASP A 159 -5.33 -2.00 34.86
C ASP A 159 -5.74 -0.55 34.61
N ASN A 160 -6.99 -0.32 34.24
CA ASN A 160 -7.53 1.02 34.06
C ASN A 160 -7.41 1.85 35.34
N LEU A 161 -7.85 1.30 36.48
CA LEU A 161 -7.73 1.97 37.79
C LEU A 161 -6.26 2.23 38.18
N ARG A 162 -5.35 1.31 37.81
CA ARG A 162 -3.91 1.41 38.17
C ARG A 162 -3.13 2.38 37.28
N TYR A 163 -3.43 2.44 35.98
CA TYR A 163 -2.61 3.15 34.99
C TYR A 163 -3.30 4.35 34.35
N SER A 164 -4.62 4.49 34.50
CA SER A 164 -5.32 5.64 33.97
C SER A 164 -4.86 6.93 34.64
N LYS A 165 -4.63 7.94 33.81
CA LYS A 165 -4.35 9.32 34.28
C LYS A 165 -5.58 10.20 34.29
N HIS A 166 -6.75 9.64 33.98
CA HIS A 166 -7.99 10.38 33.95
C HIS A 166 -8.47 10.64 35.39
N LYS A 167 -8.84 11.89 35.67
CA LYS A 167 -9.19 12.32 37.05
C LYS A 167 -10.52 11.74 37.58
N ASP A 168 -11.36 11.24 36.66
CA ASP A 168 -12.71 10.75 36.98
C ASP A 168 -12.80 9.21 36.93
N LEU A 169 -11.64 8.53 36.98
CA LEU A 169 -11.54 7.07 37.06
C LEU A 169 -10.94 6.64 38.38
#